data_ab77420a81cb26458ba2fcbe7f7ab923
#
_entry.id   ab77420a81cb26458ba2fcbe7f7ab923
#
_cell.length_a   1.000
_cell.length_b   1.000
_cell.length_c   1.000
_cell.angle_alpha   90.00
_cell.angle_beta   90.00
_cell.angle_gamma   90.00
#
_symmetry.space_group_name_H-M   'P 1'
#
loop_
_entity.id
_entity.type
_entity.pdbx_description
1 polymer ?
#
loop_
_entity_poly.entity_id
_entity_poly.type
_entity_poly.pdbx_seq_one_letter_code
_entity_poly.pdbx_strand_id
1 'polypeptide(L)'
;MDKTHIPKVTIGLPVYNGELSLSQSIDSVLKQSFTDFELIISDNASTDSTPEICKNFTQLDNRVVFIRHEKNRGPYWNFNFLLEKARGMYFVWLADDDYWHPDFLLENVNVLDNHKNIVCSIGKVETFDKLQENGIKEKSVKYPKLIENYVISRRNQMISVTYPVSGSYSKKVRQFLKNTGSNSRFYGLYRKEILQKCFIKRPFIAVENVIFLNLLKYGDLYEVDKILLYRFNQGLSTIGIISLSRLINKTLLKTIFPYIPFNSWCLKNIGAKNILKNLDIFIRLNLGGVFFIIVDLLLKLRK
;
A
#
# COMPACT_ATOMS: atom_id res chain seq x y z
N MET A 1 14.30 -25.07 1.42
CA MET A 1 15.41 -24.13 1.18
C MET A 1 16.55 -24.45 2.12
N ASP A 2 17.77 -24.48 1.61
CA ASP A 2 18.95 -24.45 2.46
C ASP A 2 18.83 -23.23 3.38
N LYS A 3 18.89 -23.42 4.70
CA LYS A 3 18.75 -22.34 5.71
C LYS A 3 19.85 -21.28 5.58
N THR A 4 20.88 -21.53 4.79
CA THR A 4 22.00 -20.63 4.51
C THR A 4 21.73 -19.70 3.31
N HIS A 5 20.83 -20.05 2.39
CA HIS A 5 20.49 -19.22 1.24
C HIS A 5 19.67 -17.99 1.64
N ILE A 6 20.18 -16.81 1.33
CA ILE A 6 19.46 -15.53 1.47
C ILE A 6 18.76 -15.25 0.13
N PRO A 7 17.42 -15.24 0.08
CA PRO A 7 16.71 -14.99 -1.16
C PRO A 7 16.95 -13.56 -1.65
N LYS A 8 16.88 -13.35 -2.96
CA LYS A 8 17.01 -12.00 -3.53
C LYS A 8 15.83 -11.11 -3.18
N VAL A 9 14.60 -11.67 -3.14
CA VAL A 9 13.37 -10.95 -2.84
C VAL A 9 12.69 -11.56 -1.63
N THR A 10 12.26 -10.73 -0.68
CA THR A 10 11.25 -11.11 0.32
C THR A 10 9.91 -10.50 -0.06
N ILE A 11 8.88 -11.33 -0.15
CA ILE A 11 7.48 -10.94 -0.34
C ILE A 11 6.80 -11.03 1.02
N GLY A 12 6.22 -9.94 1.49
CA GLY A 12 5.45 -9.88 2.72
C GLY A 12 3.96 -9.84 2.45
N LEU A 13 3.20 -10.83 2.90
CA LEU A 13 1.76 -10.90 2.75
C LEU A 13 1.10 -10.80 4.13
N PRO A 14 0.63 -9.59 4.53
CA PRO A 14 -0.14 -9.41 5.75
C PRO A 14 -1.59 -9.84 5.49
N VAL A 15 -2.14 -10.67 6.37
CA VAL A 15 -3.53 -11.15 6.24
C VAL A 15 -4.28 -11.08 7.57
N TYR A 16 -5.59 -10.83 7.47
CA TYR A 16 -6.57 -10.95 8.55
C TYR A 16 -7.95 -11.24 7.97
N ASN A 17 -8.47 -12.46 8.19
CA ASN A 17 -9.73 -12.96 7.65
C ASN A 17 -9.78 -12.88 6.11
N GLY A 18 -8.82 -13.51 5.45
CA GLY A 18 -8.62 -13.47 4.00
C GLY A 18 -9.07 -14.75 3.27
N GLU A 19 -9.89 -15.63 3.88
CA GLU A 19 -10.24 -16.94 3.34
C GLU A 19 -10.77 -16.93 1.88
N LEU A 20 -11.41 -15.81 1.47
CA LEU A 20 -12.06 -15.72 0.14
C LEU A 20 -11.08 -15.42 -0.99
N SER A 21 -9.94 -14.77 -0.73
CA SER A 21 -9.04 -14.23 -1.76
C SER A 21 -7.60 -14.71 -1.64
N LEU A 22 -7.17 -15.08 -0.44
CA LEU A 22 -5.78 -15.39 -0.11
C LEU A 22 -5.15 -16.44 -1.03
N SER A 23 -5.90 -17.50 -1.40
CA SER A 23 -5.38 -18.56 -2.27
C SER A 23 -4.96 -18.03 -3.63
N GLN A 24 -5.76 -17.14 -4.25
CA GLN A 24 -5.44 -16.53 -5.54
C GLN A 24 -4.18 -15.65 -5.43
N SER A 25 -4.06 -14.88 -4.35
CA SER A 25 -2.90 -14.03 -4.12
C SER A 25 -1.63 -14.85 -3.98
N ILE A 26 -1.62 -15.93 -3.17
CA ILE A 26 -0.48 -16.83 -3.00
C ILE A 26 -0.13 -17.53 -4.31
N ASP A 27 -1.13 -18.07 -5.02
CA ASP A 27 -0.93 -18.73 -6.32
C ASP A 27 -0.23 -17.82 -7.33
N SER A 28 -0.58 -16.54 -7.37
CA SER A 28 0.04 -15.57 -8.27
C SER A 28 1.53 -15.34 -7.96
N VAL A 29 1.91 -15.46 -6.68
CA VAL A 29 3.31 -15.40 -6.23
C VAL A 29 4.06 -16.67 -6.64
N LEU A 30 3.49 -17.83 -6.38
CA LEU A 30 4.17 -19.12 -6.66
C LEU A 30 4.38 -19.36 -8.16
N LYS A 31 3.57 -18.72 -9.01
CA LYS A 31 3.66 -18.75 -10.49
C LYS A 31 4.58 -17.67 -11.08
N GLN A 32 5.34 -16.94 -10.27
CA GLN A 32 6.27 -15.94 -10.77
C GLN A 32 7.41 -16.58 -11.59
N SER A 33 7.76 -15.97 -12.72
CA SER A 33 8.88 -16.39 -13.57
C SER A 33 10.24 -16.21 -12.90
N PHE A 34 10.36 -15.24 -11.99
CA PHE A 34 11.50 -15.07 -11.10
C PHE A 34 11.35 -15.92 -9.85
N THR A 35 12.25 -16.85 -9.56
CA THR A 35 12.09 -17.89 -8.54
C THR A 35 12.89 -17.69 -7.26
N ASP A 36 13.90 -16.80 -7.24
CA ASP A 36 14.73 -16.54 -6.06
C ASP A 36 14.07 -15.58 -5.08
N PHE A 37 13.02 -16.06 -4.41
CA PHE A 37 12.26 -15.32 -3.41
C PHE A 37 11.85 -16.20 -2.22
N GLU A 38 11.51 -15.56 -1.11
CA GLU A 38 10.71 -16.10 -0.01
C GLU A 38 9.38 -15.35 0.07
N LEU A 39 8.30 -16.07 0.42
CA LEU A 39 6.99 -15.50 0.75
C LEU A 39 6.75 -15.67 2.26
N ILE A 40 6.67 -14.57 2.99
CA ILE A 40 6.32 -14.57 4.40
C ILE A 40 4.86 -14.13 4.54
N ILE A 41 3.99 -15.06 4.96
CA ILE A 41 2.59 -14.79 5.26
C ILE A 41 2.48 -14.52 6.76
N SER A 42 1.94 -13.35 7.12
CA SER A 42 1.77 -12.93 8.51
C SER A 42 0.28 -12.80 8.84
N ASP A 43 -0.27 -13.82 9.49
CA ASP A 43 -1.67 -13.86 9.93
C ASP A 43 -1.86 -13.14 11.27
N ASN A 44 -2.62 -12.06 11.23
CA ASN A 44 -2.89 -11.18 12.36
C ASN A 44 -4.03 -11.70 13.26
N ALA A 45 -4.00 -13.00 13.61
CA ALA A 45 -4.99 -13.72 14.40
C ALA A 45 -6.35 -13.85 13.73
N SER A 46 -6.38 -14.36 12.50
CA SER A 46 -7.63 -14.66 11.77
C SER A 46 -8.51 -15.68 12.50
N THR A 47 -9.82 -15.54 12.32
CA THR A 47 -10.87 -16.37 12.94
C THR A 47 -11.65 -17.21 11.94
N ASP A 48 -11.33 -17.06 10.65
CA ASP A 48 -11.87 -17.83 9.52
C ASP A 48 -10.89 -18.94 9.09
N SER A 49 -11.05 -19.50 7.89
CA SER A 49 -10.21 -20.58 7.35
C SER A 49 -8.82 -20.11 6.86
N THR A 50 -8.44 -18.85 7.06
CA THR A 50 -7.13 -18.30 6.65
C THR A 50 -5.94 -19.15 7.14
N PRO A 51 -5.88 -19.57 8.43
CA PRO A 51 -4.73 -20.35 8.95
C PRO A 51 -4.57 -21.71 8.26
N GLU A 52 -5.66 -22.36 7.92
CA GLU A 52 -5.67 -23.67 7.23
C GLU A 52 -5.15 -23.51 5.81
N ILE A 53 -5.58 -22.49 5.10
CA ILE A 53 -5.08 -22.14 3.76
C ILE A 53 -3.58 -21.92 3.80
N CYS A 54 -3.09 -21.10 4.73
CA CYS A 54 -1.65 -20.82 4.87
C CYS A 54 -0.84 -22.07 5.13
N LYS A 55 -1.29 -22.96 6.04
CA LYS A 55 -0.61 -24.23 6.34
C LYS A 55 -0.49 -25.12 5.11
N ASN A 56 -1.56 -25.23 4.31
CA ASN A 56 -1.54 -26.01 3.08
C ASN A 56 -0.46 -25.51 2.11
N PHE A 57 -0.35 -24.20 1.90
CA PHE A 57 0.69 -23.64 1.02
C PHE A 57 2.10 -23.85 1.55
N THR A 58 2.33 -23.89 2.88
CA THR A 58 3.67 -24.21 3.43
C THR A 58 4.08 -25.66 3.18
N GLN A 59 3.13 -26.57 2.99
CA GLN A 59 3.40 -27.96 2.62
C GLN A 59 3.66 -28.12 1.11
N LEU A 60 3.06 -27.28 0.29
CA LEU A 60 3.17 -27.32 -1.16
C LEU A 60 4.46 -26.68 -1.69
N ASP A 61 4.97 -25.63 -1.04
CA ASP A 61 6.13 -24.88 -1.52
C ASP A 61 7.01 -24.43 -0.34
N ASN A 62 8.28 -24.83 -0.37
CA ASN A 62 9.26 -24.55 0.68
C ASN A 62 9.72 -23.09 0.74
N ARG A 63 9.34 -22.25 -0.22
CA ARG A 63 9.57 -20.81 -0.21
C ARG A 63 8.55 -20.06 0.66
N VAL A 64 7.45 -20.72 1.05
CA VAL A 64 6.39 -20.13 1.87
C VAL A 64 6.70 -20.30 3.36
N VAL A 65 6.69 -19.19 4.07
CA VAL A 65 6.83 -19.13 5.53
C VAL A 65 5.54 -18.56 6.13
N PHE A 66 4.91 -19.33 7.03
CA PHE A 66 3.68 -18.90 7.71
C PHE A 66 3.95 -18.53 9.16
N ILE A 67 3.53 -17.34 9.55
CA ILE A 67 3.63 -16.83 10.93
C ILE A 67 2.24 -16.39 11.38
N ARG A 68 1.72 -17.02 12.43
CA ARG A 68 0.46 -16.65 13.07
C ARG A 68 0.70 -15.94 14.38
N HIS A 69 -0.02 -14.83 14.60
CA HIS A 69 0.02 -14.07 15.84
C HIS A 69 -1.10 -14.50 16.81
N GLU A 70 -0.86 -14.33 18.10
CA GLU A 70 -1.84 -14.67 19.14
C GLU A 70 -3.00 -13.68 19.19
N LYS A 71 -2.79 -12.43 18.75
CA LYS A 71 -3.81 -11.38 18.73
C LYS A 71 -3.66 -10.44 17.55
N ASN A 72 -4.77 -9.87 17.11
CA ASN A 72 -4.78 -8.81 16.10
C ASN A 72 -4.18 -7.52 16.68
N ARG A 73 -3.06 -7.07 16.08
CA ARG A 73 -2.33 -5.85 16.46
C ARG A 73 -2.57 -4.69 15.48
N GLY A 74 -3.51 -4.88 14.56
CA GLY A 74 -3.84 -3.93 13.51
C GLY A 74 -2.96 -4.06 12.25
N PRO A 75 -3.47 -3.58 11.11
CA PRO A 75 -2.83 -3.78 9.81
C PRO A 75 -1.43 -3.16 9.75
N TYR A 76 -1.27 -1.91 10.21
CA TYR A 76 0.00 -1.21 10.12
C TYR A 76 1.14 -1.92 10.86
N TRP A 77 0.83 -2.51 12.01
CA TRP A 77 1.79 -3.33 12.76
C TRP A 77 2.19 -4.56 11.94
N ASN A 78 1.23 -5.22 11.30
CA ASN A 78 1.48 -6.43 10.51
C ASN A 78 2.35 -6.14 9.27
N PHE A 79 2.11 -5.02 8.60
CA PHE A 79 2.96 -4.53 7.50
C PHE A 79 4.40 -4.26 7.96
N ASN A 80 4.58 -3.61 9.11
CA ASN A 80 5.92 -3.33 9.67
C ASN A 80 6.64 -4.63 10.08
N PHE A 81 5.91 -5.57 10.72
CA PHE A 81 6.47 -6.85 11.13
C PHE A 81 7.09 -7.61 9.95
N LEU A 82 6.40 -7.67 8.82
CA LEU A 82 6.90 -8.31 7.61
C LEU A 82 8.19 -7.66 7.08
N LEU A 83 8.26 -6.34 7.06
CA LEU A 83 9.46 -5.62 6.66
C LEU A 83 10.64 -5.87 7.62
N GLU A 84 10.38 -6.01 8.92
CA GLU A 84 11.41 -6.35 9.92
C GLU A 84 11.89 -7.80 9.79
N LYS A 85 11.05 -8.72 9.33
CA LYS A 85 11.38 -10.15 9.12
C LYS A 85 12.05 -10.43 7.78
N ALA A 86 11.99 -9.50 6.84
CA ALA A 86 12.52 -9.67 5.49
C ALA A 86 14.04 -9.91 5.49
N ARG A 87 14.49 -10.96 4.76
CA ARG A 87 15.90 -11.29 4.59
C ARG A 87 16.46 -10.85 3.24
N GLY A 88 15.61 -10.76 2.21
CA GLY A 88 15.99 -10.44 0.84
C GLY A 88 16.67 -9.08 0.67
N MET A 89 17.42 -8.94 -0.42
CA MET A 89 17.96 -7.64 -0.86
C MET A 89 16.83 -6.66 -1.20
N TYR A 90 15.77 -7.17 -1.84
CA TYR A 90 14.57 -6.44 -2.20
C TYR A 90 13.40 -6.92 -1.37
N PHE A 91 12.44 -6.01 -1.21
CA PHE A 91 11.22 -6.28 -0.47
C PHE A 91 9.99 -5.72 -1.19
N VAL A 92 8.88 -6.45 -1.13
CA VAL A 92 7.57 -6.01 -1.62
C VAL A 92 6.47 -6.54 -0.71
N TRP A 93 5.41 -5.72 -0.51
CA TRP A 93 4.16 -6.22 0.06
C TRP A 93 3.20 -6.69 -1.02
N LEU A 94 2.43 -7.73 -0.71
CA LEU A 94 1.25 -8.15 -1.47
C LEU A 94 0.04 -8.12 -0.54
N ALA A 95 -1.05 -7.49 -0.94
CA ALA A 95 -2.32 -7.60 -0.22
C ALA A 95 -2.96 -8.97 -0.48
N ASP A 96 -3.73 -9.47 0.48
CA ASP A 96 -4.38 -10.79 0.43
C ASP A 96 -5.56 -10.86 -0.56
N ASP A 97 -5.91 -9.72 -1.18
CA ASP A 97 -6.97 -9.58 -2.18
C ASP A 97 -6.47 -9.10 -3.57
N ASP A 98 -5.16 -8.86 -3.70
CA ASP A 98 -4.50 -8.49 -4.96
C ASP A 98 -3.78 -9.70 -5.58
N TYR A 99 -3.46 -9.67 -6.89
CA TYR A 99 -2.64 -10.68 -7.54
C TYR A 99 -1.71 -10.09 -8.60
N TRP A 100 -0.67 -10.83 -8.96
CA TRP A 100 0.39 -10.37 -9.84
C TRP A 100 0.38 -11.05 -11.21
N HIS A 101 0.82 -10.31 -12.22
CA HIS A 101 1.24 -10.89 -13.48
C HIS A 101 2.48 -11.80 -13.26
N PRO A 102 2.64 -12.90 -13.99
CA PRO A 102 3.78 -13.83 -13.80
C PRO A 102 5.16 -13.17 -13.84
N ASP A 103 5.33 -12.08 -14.55
CA ASP A 103 6.61 -11.36 -14.67
C ASP A 103 6.77 -10.18 -13.71
N PHE A 104 5.89 -10.02 -12.72
CA PHE A 104 5.98 -8.88 -11.79
C PHE A 104 7.34 -8.79 -11.12
N LEU A 105 7.83 -9.89 -10.54
CA LEU A 105 9.14 -9.90 -9.89
C LEU A 105 10.27 -9.72 -10.89
N LEU A 106 10.27 -10.45 -12.00
CA LEU A 106 11.32 -10.41 -13.00
C LEU A 106 11.55 -8.99 -13.53
N GLU A 107 10.50 -8.32 -13.96
CA GLU A 107 10.60 -6.96 -14.52
C GLU A 107 11.09 -5.94 -13.48
N ASN A 108 10.55 -5.98 -12.26
CA ASN A 108 10.93 -5.03 -11.22
C ASN A 108 12.33 -5.30 -10.64
N VAL A 109 12.76 -6.58 -10.54
CA VAL A 109 14.12 -6.96 -10.15
C VAL A 109 15.13 -6.47 -11.20
N ASN A 110 14.85 -6.68 -12.49
CA ASN A 110 15.70 -6.20 -13.58
C ASN A 110 15.89 -4.67 -13.52
N VAL A 111 14.86 -3.90 -13.22
CA VAL A 111 14.98 -2.45 -13.04
C VAL A 111 15.92 -2.12 -11.89
N LEU A 112 15.72 -2.74 -10.72
CA LEU A 112 16.54 -2.42 -9.55
C LEU A 112 18.00 -2.92 -9.70
N ASP A 113 18.24 -4.02 -10.39
CA ASP A 113 19.60 -4.52 -10.63
C ASP A 113 20.39 -3.57 -11.54
N ASN A 114 19.76 -3.09 -12.61
CA ASN A 114 20.43 -2.31 -13.63
C ASN A 114 20.50 -0.80 -13.32
N HIS A 115 19.66 -0.29 -12.39
CA HIS A 115 19.57 1.14 -12.09
C HIS A 115 19.73 1.44 -10.60
N LYS A 116 20.97 1.66 -10.16
CA LYS A 116 21.30 1.91 -8.73
C LYS A 116 20.61 3.12 -8.12
N ASN A 117 20.25 4.12 -8.94
CA ASN A 117 19.52 5.31 -8.50
C ASN A 117 18.01 5.09 -8.29
N ILE A 118 17.45 3.94 -8.74
CA ILE A 118 16.04 3.60 -8.48
C ILE A 118 15.93 2.91 -7.13
N VAL A 119 15.03 3.42 -6.28
CA VAL A 119 14.77 2.88 -4.92
C VAL A 119 13.48 2.09 -4.82
N CYS A 120 12.56 2.31 -5.76
CA CYS A 120 11.30 1.58 -5.87
C CYS A 120 10.92 1.44 -7.34
N SER A 121 10.51 0.24 -7.73
CA SER A 121 9.97 -0.08 -9.06
C SER A 121 8.60 -0.74 -8.93
N ILE A 122 7.67 -0.41 -9.82
CA ILE A 122 6.35 -1.01 -9.91
C ILE A 122 5.89 -1.01 -11.36
N GLY A 123 5.02 -1.92 -11.75
CA GLY A 123 4.32 -1.86 -13.03
C GLY A 123 3.07 -1.00 -13.00
N LYS A 124 2.42 -0.85 -14.15
CA LYS A 124 1.05 -0.32 -14.22
C LYS A 124 0.10 -1.24 -13.45
N VAL A 125 -0.97 -0.65 -12.96
CA VAL A 125 -1.98 -1.32 -12.12
C VAL A 125 -3.30 -1.34 -12.84
N GLU A 126 -3.92 -2.50 -12.91
CA GLU A 126 -5.30 -2.67 -13.32
C GLU A 126 -6.17 -2.95 -12.10
N THR A 127 -7.34 -2.33 -12.04
CA THR A 127 -8.29 -2.55 -10.95
C THR A 127 -9.48 -3.38 -11.42
N PHE A 128 -9.96 -4.27 -10.56
CA PHE A 128 -11.13 -5.09 -10.85
C PHE A 128 -12.10 -5.10 -9.67
N ASP A 129 -13.38 -5.36 -9.98
CA ASP A 129 -14.46 -5.52 -9.01
C ASP A 129 -14.91 -6.98 -8.97
N LYS A 130 -14.94 -7.60 -7.78
CA LYS A 130 -15.42 -9.00 -7.61
C LYS A 130 -16.88 -9.22 -8.04
N LEU A 131 -17.63 -8.15 -8.26
CA LEU A 131 -19.06 -8.22 -8.62
C LEU A 131 -19.36 -8.91 -9.95
N GLN A 132 -18.36 -9.10 -10.83
CA GLN A 132 -18.59 -9.77 -12.13
C GLN A 132 -18.55 -11.30 -12.05
N GLU A 133 -17.90 -11.90 -11.04
CA GLU A 133 -17.73 -13.36 -10.98
C GLU A 133 -18.76 -14.11 -10.14
N ASN A 134 -19.38 -13.52 -9.11
CA ASN A 134 -20.19 -14.26 -8.13
C ASN A 134 -21.62 -13.76 -7.90
N GLY A 135 -22.13 -12.81 -8.66
CA GLY A 135 -23.55 -12.37 -8.57
C GLY A 135 -23.98 -11.77 -7.23
N ILE A 136 -23.07 -11.54 -6.30
CA ILE A 136 -23.35 -10.95 -4.99
C ILE A 136 -23.43 -9.43 -5.13
N LYS A 137 -24.64 -8.90 -5.12
CA LYS A 137 -24.90 -7.46 -5.04
C LYS A 137 -24.43 -6.92 -3.70
N GLU A 138 -23.24 -6.32 -3.68
CA GLU A 138 -22.82 -5.56 -2.50
C GLU A 138 -23.73 -4.36 -2.24
N LYS A 139 -23.89 -4.04 -0.95
CA LYS A 139 -24.50 -2.77 -0.53
C LYS A 139 -23.58 -1.62 -0.97
N SER A 140 -23.81 -1.12 -2.19
CA SER A 140 -23.14 0.09 -2.66
C SER A 140 -23.38 1.22 -1.67
N VAL A 141 -22.32 1.86 -1.20
CA VAL A 141 -22.43 3.09 -0.43
C VAL A 141 -23.06 4.13 -1.35
N LYS A 142 -24.35 4.43 -1.15
CA LYS A 142 -25.06 5.45 -1.94
C LYS A 142 -24.56 6.83 -1.53
N TYR A 143 -23.74 7.41 -2.35
CA TYR A 143 -23.34 8.82 -2.21
C TYR A 143 -24.49 9.74 -2.67
N PRO A 144 -24.60 10.97 -2.14
CA PRO A 144 -25.48 11.99 -2.72
C PRO A 144 -25.14 12.19 -4.20
N LYS A 145 -26.15 12.20 -5.08
CA LYS A 145 -25.95 12.32 -6.55
C LYS A 145 -24.95 13.41 -6.96
N LEU A 146 -24.95 14.55 -6.23
CA LEU A 146 -24.10 15.71 -6.48
C LEU A 146 -22.59 15.41 -6.36
N ILE A 147 -22.20 14.42 -5.54
CA ILE A 147 -20.77 14.09 -5.26
C ILE A 147 -20.40 12.67 -5.72
N GLU A 148 -21.38 11.89 -6.14
CA GLU A 148 -21.19 10.47 -6.48
C GLU A 148 -20.11 10.29 -7.55
N ASN A 149 -20.24 10.99 -8.68
CA ASN A 149 -19.27 10.94 -9.77
C ASN A 149 -17.87 11.43 -9.34
N TYR A 150 -17.82 12.44 -8.49
CA TYR A 150 -16.54 12.95 -7.98
C TYR A 150 -15.87 11.94 -7.03
N VAL A 151 -16.62 11.34 -6.12
CA VAL A 151 -16.08 10.35 -5.17
C VAL A 151 -15.64 9.09 -5.90
N ILE A 152 -16.45 8.56 -6.85
CA ILE A 152 -16.12 7.39 -7.66
C ILE A 152 -14.89 7.67 -8.53
N SER A 153 -14.86 8.78 -9.26
CA SER A 153 -13.71 9.16 -10.10
C SER A 153 -12.43 9.30 -9.29
N ARG A 154 -12.51 9.95 -8.12
CA ARG A 154 -11.36 10.07 -7.21
C ARG A 154 -10.91 8.72 -6.66
N ARG A 155 -11.84 7.85 -6.29
CA ARG A 155 -11.53 6.51 -5.79
C ARG A 155 -10.81 5.68 -6.84
N ASN A 156 -11.31 5.64 -8.07
CA ASN A 156 -10.68 4.91 -9.17
C ASN A 156 -9.28 5.47 -9.48
N GLN A 157 -9.12 6.79 -9.47
CA GLN A 157 -7.83 7.43 -9.67
C GLN A 157 -6.82 7.14 -8.55
N MET A 158 -7.29 6.97 -7.31
CA MET A 158 -6.43 6.64 -6.15
C MET A 158 -5.84 5.22 -6.21
N ILE A 159 -6.51 4.29 -6.86
CA ILE A 159 -6.14 2.88 -6.84
C ILE A 159 -5.26 2.51 -8.05
N SER A 160 -5.51 3.08 -9.21
CA SER A 160 -4.99 2.58 -10.50
C SER A 160 -3.79 3.34 -11.07
N VAL A 161 -3.40 4.49 -10.52
CA VAL A 161 -2.37 5.32 -11.17
C VAL A 161 -1.01 5.13 -10.52
N THR A 162 -0.06 4.63 -11.31
CA THR A 162 1.37 4.72 -11.04
C THR A 162 2.04 5.66 -12.04
N TYR A 163 3.22 6.19 -11.73
CA TYR A 163 3.95 7.14 -12.58
C TYR A 163 5.41 7.23 -12.13
N PRO A 164 6.38 7.51 -13.03
CA PRO A 164 7.76 7.69 -12.64
C PRO A 164 7.97 9.03 -11.89
N VAL A 165 8.91 9.04 -10.93
CA VAL A 165 9.31 10.25 -10.20
C VAL A 165 10.84 10.36 -10.21
N SER A 166 11.39 11.41 -10.82
CA SER A 166 12.84 11.56 -11.02
C SER A 166 13.32 13.01 -11.01
N GLY A 167 14.65 13.18 -10.85
CA GLY A 167 15.33 14.46 -10.91
C GLY A 167 15.79 14.98 -9.53
N SER A 168 15.93 16.31 -9.38
CA SER A 168 16.32 16.90 -8.09
C SER A 168 15.26 16.62 -7.02
N TYR A 169 15.67 16.57 -5.74
CA TYR A 169 14.75 16.28 -4.63
C TYR A 169 13.52 17.20 -4.62
N SER A 170 13.72 18.50 -4.84
CA SER A 170 12.60 19.47 -4.90
C SER A 170 11.63 19.18 -6.05
N LYS A 171 12.14 18.78 -7.22
CA LYS A 171 11.32 18.36 -8.38
C LYS A 171 10.55 17.07 -8.05
N LYS A 172 11.22 16.09 -7.48
CA LYS A 172 10.61 14.81 -7.05
C LYS A 172 9.50 15.02 -6.02
N VAL A 173 9.72 15.86 -5.00
CA VAL A 173 8.70 16.21 -4.00
C VAL A 173 7.47 16.80 -4.68
N ARG A 174 7.62 17.75 -5.62
CA ARG A 174 6.48 18.32 -6.33
C ARG A 174 5.74 17.31 -7.22
N GLN A 175 6.47 16.48 -7.97
CA GLN A 175 5.89 15.43 -8.80
C GLN A 175 5.07 14.46 -7.95
N PHE A 176 5.62 14.02 -6.83
CA PHE A 176 4.97 13.09 -5.94
C PHE A 176 3.72 13.72 -5.26
N LEU A 177 3.86 14.90 -4.66
CA LEU A 177 2.76 15.58 -3.97
C LEU A 177 1.57 15.94 -4.88
N LYS A 178 1.80 16.21 -6.17
CA LYS A 178 0.70 16.43 -7.13
C LYS A 178 -0.21 15.21 -7.30
N ASN A 179 0.32 14.01 -7.08
CA ASN A 179 -0.33 12.73 -7.37
C ASN A 179 -0.48 11.84 -6.12
N THR A 180 -0.55 12.42 -4.92
CA THR A 180 -0.67 11.70 -3.64
C THR A 180 -1.98 10.92 -3.49
N GLY A 181 -2.88 10.99 -4.46
CA GLY A 181 -4.13 10.22 -4.47
C GLY A 181 -3.94 8.72 -4.66
N SER A 182 -2.85 8.29 -5.32
CA SER A 182 -2.62 6.86 -5.57
C SER A 182 -1.76 6.22 -4.49
N ASN A 183 -2.24 5.14 -3.87
CA ASN A 183 -1.48 4.32 -2.93
C ASN A 183 -0.91 3.04 -3.56
N SER A 184 -1.17 2.78 -4.85
CA SER A 184 -0.74 1.54 -5.53
C SER A 184 0.76 1.33 -5.46
N ARG A 185 1.54 2.40 -5.50
CA ARG A 185 3.00 2.33 -5.40
C ARG A 185 3.50 1.72 -4.08
N PHE A 186 2.69 1.69 -3.04
CA PHE A 186 3.02 1.02 -1.78
C PHE A 186 3.32 -0.48 -1.99
N TYR A 187 2.77 -1.07 -3.03
CA TYR A 187 2.97 -2.46 -3.43
C TYR A 187 4.05 -2.63 -4.53
N GLY A 188 4.96 -1.66 -4.65
CA GLY A 188 6.14 -1.77 -5.50
C GLY A 188 7.27 -2.60 -4.86
N LEU A 189 8.26 -2.98 -5.68
CA LEU A 189 9.49 -3.63 -5.23
C LEU A 189 10.50 -2.57 -4.78
N TYR A 190 11.01 -2.71 -3.56
CA TYR A 190 11.91 -1.74 -2.92
C TYR A 190 13.29 -2.31 -2.68
N ARG A 191 14.31 -1.44 -2.62
CA ARG A 191 15.55 -1.75 -1.91
C ARG A 191 15.25 -1.81 -0.41
N LYS A 192 15.28 -3.01 0.17
CA LYS A 192 14.85 -3.27 1.56
C LYS A 192 15.51 -2.33 2.56
N GLU A 193 16.82 -2.20 2.53
CA GLU A 193 17.55 -1.37 3.50
C GLU A 193 17.17 0.11 3.45
N ILE A 194 16.86 0.63 2.24
CA ILE A 194 16.40 2.00 2.07
C ILE A 194 14.99 2.13 2.61
N LEU A 195 14.10 1.18 2.29
CA LEU A 195 12.73 1.17 2.80
C LEU A 195 12.70 1.12 4.33
N GLN A 196 13.53 0.28 4.96
CA GLN A 196 13.63 0.19 6.43
C GLN A 196 14.04 1.51 7.08
N LYS A 197 14.96 2.27 6.46
CA LYS A 197 15.35 3.62 6.92
C LYS A 197 14.23 4.65 6.75
N CYS A 198 13.34 4.44 5.79
CA CYS A 198 12.27 5.38 5.46
C CYS A 198 10.95 5.07 6.15
N PHE A 199 10.78 3.85 6.64
CA PHE A 199 9.52 3.39 7.24
C PHE A 199 9.26 4.11 8.58
N ILE A 200 8.01 4.53 8.78
CA ILE A 200 7.58 5.23 9.99
C ILE A 200 6.84 4.24 10.89
N LYS A 201 7.31 4.03 12.12
CA LYS A 201 6.73 3.02 13.04
C LYS A 201 5.36 3.42 13.63
N ARG A 202 5.01 4.69 13.60
CA ARG A 202 3.73 5.18 14.14
C ARG A 202 2.79 5.59 13.01
N PRO A 203 1.63 4.93 12.86
CA PRO A 203 0.69 5.28 11.81
C PRO A 203 0.02 6.64 12.07
N PHE A 204 -0.23 7.37 11.01
CA PHE A 204 -1.10 8.55 10.94
C PHE A 204 -1.62 8.70 9.51
N ILE A 205 -2.64 9.52 9.30
CA ILE A 205 -3.21 9.72 7.96
C ILE A 205 -2.13 10.21 7.00
N ALA A 206 -2.02 9.56 5.84
CA ALA A 206 -0.99 9.80 4.81
C ALA A 206 0.44 9.41 5.22
N VAL A 207 0.63 8.50 6.18
CA VAL A 207 1.96 7.98 6.55
C VAL A 207 2.69 7.35 5.37
N GLU A 208 1.97 6.72 4.45
CA GLU A 208 2.53 6.16 3.21
C GLU A 208 3.21 7.26 2.37
N ASN A 209 2.57 8.43 2.25
CA ASN A 209 3.17 9.57 1.55
C ASN A 209 4.47 10.03 2.20
N VAL A 210 4.57 9.93 3.52
CA VAL A 210 5.79 10.26 4.27
C VAL A 210 6.91 9.26 3.96
N ILE A 211 6.59 7.97 3.88
CA ILE A 211 7.56 6.93 3.48
C ILE A 211 8.13 7.27 2.11
N PHE A 212 7.28 7.61 1.13
CA PHE A 212 7.73 8.01 -0.20
C PHE A 212 8.56 9.29 -0.20
N LEU A 213 8.16 10.33 0.52
CA LEU A 213 8.94 11.57 0.65
C LEU A 213 10.34 11.31 1.24
N ASN A 214 10.47 10.33 2.14
CA ASN A 214 11.78 9.86 2.61
C ASN A 214 12.54 9.09 1.53
N LEU A 215 11.91 8.14 0.84
CA LEU A 215 12.52 7.37 -0.25
C LEU A 215 13.10 8.27 -1.34
N LEU A 216 12.41 9.36 -1.69
CA LEU A 216 12.87 10.34 -2.68
C LEU A 216 14.19 11.04 -2.33
N LYS A 217 14.64 10.99 -1.07
CA LYS A 217 15.96 11.48 -0.66
C LYS A 217 17.08 10.54 -1.13
N TYR A 218 16.78 9.26 -1.30
CA TYR A 218 17.75 8.21 -1.64
C TYR A 218 17.79 7.87 -3.12
N GLY A 219 16.71 8.13 -3.87
CA GLY A 219 16.68 7.80 -5.28
C GLY A 219 15.37 8.18 -5.97
N ASP A 220 15.16 7.57 -7.11
CA ASP A 220 14.02 7.80 -7.98
C ASP A 220 13.00 6.65 -7.86
N LEU A 221 11.75 6.91 -8.28
CA LEU A 221 10.72 5.89 -8.37
C LEU A 221 10.48 5.59 -9.86
N TYR A 222 10.48 4.31 -10.20
CA TYR A 222 10.31 3.84 -11.57
C TYR A 222 8.96 3.19 -11.81
N GLU A 223 8.46 3.29 -13.02
CA GLU A 223 7.27 2.59 -13.50
C GLU A 223 7.63 1.75 -14.72
N VAL A 224 7.42 0.44 -14.65
CA VAL A 224 7.50 -0.47 -15.80
C VAL A 224 6.25 -0.28 -16.65
N ASP A 225 6.42 -0.10 -17.96
CA ASP A 225 5.32 0.14 -18.92
C ASP A 225 4.58 -1.17 -19.30
N LYS A 226 4.17 -1.93 -18.27
CA LYS A 226 3.37 -3.16 -18.37
C LYS A 226 2.39 -3.23 -17.20
N ILE A 227 1.20 -3.78 -17.41
CA ILE A 227 0.28 -4.12 -16.31
C ILE A 227 0.86 -5.34 -15.61
N LEU A 228 1.31 -5.14 -14.36
CA LEU A 228 1.97 -6.17 -13.57
C LEU A 228 1.25 -6.46 -12.24
N LEU A 229 0.36 -5.57 -11.80
CA LEU A 229 -0.39 -5.70 -10.56
C LEU A 229 -1.89 -5.54 -10.84
N TYR A 230 -2.65 -6.51 -10.39
CA TYR A 230 -4.11 -6.50 -10.44
C TYR A 230 -4.66 -6.28 -9.03
N ARG A 231 -5.39 -5.19 -8.83
CA ARG A 231 -5.86 -4.77 -7.52
C ARG A 231 -7.37 -4.83 -7.39
N PHE A 232 -7.79 -5.38 -6.27
CA PHE A 232 -9.20 -5.39 -5.92
C PHE A 232 -9.65 -4.00 -5.44
N ASN A 233 -10.81 -3.55 -5.94
CA ASN A 233 -11.30 -2.19 -5.75
C ASN A 233 -11.93 -1.92 -4.37
N GLN A 234 -11.85 -2.88 -3.42
CA GLN A 234 -12.36 -2.79 -2.07
C GLN A 234 -11.24 -3.07 -1.06
N GLY A 235 -11.33 -2.50 0.14
CA GLY A 235 -10.35 -2.69 1.19
C GLY A 235 -10.48 -1.63 2.28
N LEU A 236 -9.48 -1.47 3.13
CA LEU A 236 -9.44 -0.45 4.20
C LEU A 236 -9.62 0.98 3.67
N SER A 237 -9.30 1.25 2.40
CA SER A 237 -9.56 2.53 1.74
C SER A 237 -11.04 2.88 1.59
N THR A 238 -11.94 1.90 1.76
CA THR A 238 -13.40 2.09 1.72
C THR A 238 -13.99 2.50 3.07
N ILE A 239 -13.22 2.30 4.15
CA ILE A 239 -13.60 2.78 5.48
C ILE A 239 -13.45 4.30 5.47
N GLY A 240 -14.53 5.05 5.62
CA GLY A 240 -14.50 6.52 5.58
C GLY A 240 -13.41 7.13 6.47
N ILE A 241 -12.94 8.32 6.12
CA ILE A 241 -11.79 9.00 6.75
C ILE A 241 -11.96 9.18 8.27
N ILE A 242 -13.20 9.35 8.76
CA ILE A 242 -13.50 9.46 10.21
C ILE A 242 -13.20 8.14 10.91
N SER A 243 -13.63 7.00 10.34
CA SER A 243 -13.40 5.68 10.93
C SER A 243 -11.93 5.36 10.96
N LEU A 244 -11.22 5.61 9.85
CA LEU A 244 -9.78 5.46 9.77
C LEU A 244 -9.05 6.40 10.74
N SER A 245 -9.47 7.66 10.83
CA SER A 245 -8.88 8.65 11.73
C SER A 245 -9.08 8.29 13.21
N ARG A 246 -10.23 7.72 13.59
CA ARG A 246 -10.48 7.23 14.96
C ARG A 246 -9.63 6.03 15.31
N LEU A 247 -9.37 5.13 14.38
CA LEU A 247 -8.47 3.98 14.58
C LEU A 247 -7.03 4.42 14.83
N ILE A 248 -6.59 5.50 14.17
CA ILE A 248 -5.20 5.95 14.18
C ILE A 248 -4.96 7.07 15.20
N ASN A 249 -5.92 8.01 15.37
CA ASN A 249 -5.77 9.23 16.15
C ASN A 249 -6.56 9.19 17.45
N LYS A 250 -5.88 9.49 18.57
CA LYS A 250 -6.48 9.52 19.90
C LYS A 250 -7.10 10.89 20.29
N THR A 251 -7.01 11.91 19.44
CA THR A 251 -7.44 13.28 19.77
C THR A 251 -8.46 13.83 18.78
N LEU A 252 -9.47 14.56 19.29
CA LEU A 252 -10.53 15.16 18.48
C LEU A 252 -9.95 16.09 17.39
N LEU A 253 -8.97 16.92 17.74
CA LEU A 253 -8.35 17.86 16.79
C LEU A 253 -7.75 17.13 15.58
N LYS A 254 -7.04 16.02 15.78
CA LYS A 254 -6.47 15.22 14.68
C LYS A 254 -7.53 14.44 13.90
N THR A 255 -8.71 14.24 14.48
CA THR A 255 -9.84 13.65 13.76
C THR A 255 -10.48 14.67 12.83
N ILE A 256 -10.63 15.93 13.28
CA ILE A 256 -11.20 17.03 12.46
C ILE A 256 -10.20 17.49 11.37
N PHE A 257 -8.92 17.53 11.70
CA PHE A 257 -7.85 17.92 10.78
C PHE A 257 -6.86 16.76 10.60
N PRO A 258 -7.21 15.73 9.81
CA PRO A 258 -6.49 14.47 9.76
C PRO A 258 -5.06 14.60 9.20
N TYR A 259 -4.76 15.65 8.44
CA TYR A 259 -3.45 15.91 7.86
C TYR A 259 -2.48 16.71 8.76
N ILE A 260 -2.87 17.11 9.99
CA ILE A 260 -1.95 17.81 10.92
C ILE A 260 -0.65 17.00 11.15
N PRO A 261 -0.68 15.68 11.44
CA PRO A 261 0.56 14.92 11.65
C PRO A 261 1.44 14.89 10.39
N PHE A 262 0.83 14.73 9.21
CA PHE A 262 1.52 14.77 7.92
C PHE A 262 2.18 16.13 7.67
N ASN A 263 1.43 17.23 7.85
CA ASN A 263 1.94 18.60 7.66
C ASN A 263 3.09 18.90 8.63
N SER A 264 2.95 18.52 9.90
CA SER A 264 3.99 18.69 10.92
C SER A 264 5.26 17.93 10.57
N TRP A 265 5.10 16.70 10.06
CA TRP A 265 6.23 15.91 9.58
C TRP A 265 6.91 16.58 8.38
N CYS A 266 6.14 17.04 7.40
CA CYS A 266 6.65 17.72 6.23
C CYS A 266 7.45 19.00 6.59
N LEU A 267 6.92 19.83 7.49
CA LEU A 267 7.63 21.02 7.98
C LEU A 267 9.04 20.69 8.53
N LYS A 268 9.15 19.59 9.26
CA LYS A 268 10.41 19.17 9.88
C LYS A 268 11.38 18.50 8.92
N ASN A 269 10.90 17.84 7.88
CA ASN A 269 11.70 16.87 7.12
C ASN A 269 11.95 17.22 5.66
N ILE A 270 11.06 17.96 4.98
CA ILE A 270 11.27 18.35 3.57
C ILE A 270 11.75 19.79 3.41
N GLY A 271 11.74 20.58 4.48
CA GLY A 271 12.22 21.96 4.52
C GLY A 271 11.20 23.00 4.06
N ALA A 272 11.26 24.20 4.64
CA ALA A 272 10.32 25.30 4.38
C ALA A 272 10.24 25.68 2.89
N LYS A 273 11.36 25.70 2.17
CA LYS A 273 11.41 25.99 0.73
C LYS A 273 10.53 25.05 -0.09
N ASN A 274 10.54 23.74 0.23
CA ASN A 274 9.70 22.76 -0.48
C ASN A 274 8.24 22.89 -0.10
N ILE A 275 7.92 23.28 1.14
CA ILE A 275 6.54 23.56 1.55
C ILE A 275 5.99 24.78 0.81
N LEU A 276 6.72 25.89 0.80
CA LEU A 276 6.30 27.11 0.09
C LEU A 276 6.08 26.86 -1.40
N LYS A 277 6.98 26.10 -2.05
CA LYS A 277 6.83 25.72 -3.47
C LYS A 277 5.62 24.81 -3.76
N ASN A 278 5.06 24.18 -2.75
CA ASN A 278 3.93 23.24 -2.88
C ASN A 278 2.72 23.66 -2.02
N LEU A 279 2.65 24.94 -1.63
CA LEU A 279 1.60 25.45 -0.74
C LEU A 279 0.20 25.19 -1.31
N ASP A 280 0.05 25.33 -2.63
CA ASP A 280 -1.16 24.99 -3.38
C ASP A 280 -1.64 23.56 -3.11
N ILE A 281 -0.71 22.61 -3.07
CA ILE A 281 -1.00 21.19 -2.84
C ILE A 281 -1.35 20.97 -1.37
N PHE A 282 -0.60 21.53 -0.43
CA PHE A 282 -0.89 21.42 1.00
C PHE A 282 -2.27 21.99 1.36
N ILE A 283 -2.65 23.14 0.81
CA ILE A 283 -3.98 23.73 0.97
C ILE A 283 -5.05 22.74 0.43
N ARG A 284 -4.89 22.25 -0.80
CA ARG A 284 -5.81 21.30 -1.42
C ARG A 284 -5.99 20.02 -0.60
N LEU A 285 -4.91 19.45 -0.08
CA LEU A 285 -4.95 18.23 0.74
C LEU A 285 -5.73 18.46 2.04
N ASN A 286 -5.49 19.57 2.71
CA ASN A 286 -6.18 19.89 3.97
C ASN A 286 -7.67 20.18 3.75
N LEU A 287 -8.02 20.97 2.73
CA LEU A 287 -9.40 21.23 2.37
C LEU A 287 -10.12 19.94 1.94
N GLY A 288 -9.45 19.08 1.16
CA GLY A 288 -9.97 17.76 0.78
C GLY A 288 -10.22 16.88 2.00
N GLY A 289 -9.32 16.87 2.99
CA GLY A 289 -9.51 16.14 4.23
C GLY A 289 -10.76 16.56 5.01
N VAL A 290 -10.99 17.87 5.16
CA VAL A 290 -12.19 18.42 5.80
C VAL A 290 -13.44 18.08 4.99
N PHE A 291 -13.39 18.19 3.67
CA PHE A 291 -14.50 17.83 2.79
C PHE A 291 -14.92 16.37 2.98
N PHE A 292 -13.97 15.42 2.98
CA PHE A 292 -14.30 14.01 3.18
C PHE A 292 -14.86 13.72 4.58
N ILE A 293 -14.45 14.46 5.62
CA ILE A 293 -15.07 14.36 6.94
C ILE A 293 -16.52 14.77 6.90
N ILE A 294 -16.84 15.88 6.22
CA ILE A 294 -18.23 16.35 6.06
C ILE A 294 -19.07 15.29 5.33
N VAL A 295 -18.54 14.71 4.25
CA VAL A 295 -19.20 13.62 3.51
C VAL A 295 -19.47 12.41 4.41
N ASP A 296 -18.49 11.96 5.19
CA ASP A 296 -18.65 10.84 6.12
C ASP A 296 -19.70 11.12 7.21
N LEU A 297 -19.75 12.35 7.72
CA LEU A 297 -20.78 12.76 8.70
C LEU A 297 -22.17 12.71 8.08
N LEU A 298 -22.35 13.25 6.87
CA LEU A 298 -23.64 13.23 6.17
C LEU A 298 -24.10 11.79 5.86
N LEU A 299 -23.17 10.87 5.54
CA LEU A 299 -23.50 9.46 5.32
C LEU A 299 -23.90 8.75 6.62
N LYS A 300 -23.34 9.13 7.77
CA LYS A 300 -23.71 8.56 9.09
C LYS A 300 -25.03 9.07 9.63
N LEU A 301 -25.41 10.30 9.29
CA LEU A 301 -26.72 10.88 9.68
C LEU A 301 -27.90 10.30 8.88
N ARG A 302 -27.63 9.57 7.78
CA ARG A 302 -28.65 8.90 6.95
C ARG A 302 -28.86 7.42 7.31
N LYS A 303 -28.11 6.89 8.27
CA LYS A 303 -28.30 5.55 8.87
C LYS A 303 -29.00 5.69 10.22
#